data_15aa4afa14a2c2122444850ec28dd7d4
#
_entry.id   15aa4afa14a2c2122444850ec28dd7d4
#
_cell.length_a   1.000
_cell.length_b   1.000
_cell.length_c   1.000
_cell.angle_alpha   90.00
_cell.angle_beta   90.00
_cell.angle_gamma   90.00
#
_symmetry.space_group_name_H-M   'P 1'
#
loop_
_entity.id
_entity.type
_entity.pdbx_description
1 polymer ?
#
loop_
_entity_poly.entity_id
_entity_poly.type
_entity_poly.pdbx_seq_one_letter_code
_entity_poly.pdbx_strand_id
1 'polypeptide(L)'
;MKRMIAAALMILLLLSVTACDKAPSKESTPLNAESKAATEITAQTNAEVYQLLDFDDEQEAEFAGRGLIFAPDSLVIQAENGMTIWSQDAYDFVRESGDAPTSANPSLWRNTQYNARYGLFEVTDGIYQVRGYDISNITFVRSENGWIIMDCGSSRYTASEALKLFREQMGDDRIVAVVISHAHVDHYGGIEGLIGAEDVADASLPLDEQIASG
;
A
#
# COMPACT_ATOMS: atom_id res chain seq x y z
N MET A 1 -15.84 -34.50 55.13
CA MET A 1 -16.27 -34.77 53.75
C MET A 1 -16.33 -33.49 52.84
N LYS A 2 -17.00 -32.40 53.23
CA LYS A 2 -17.12 -31.17 52.37
C LYS A 2 -15.78 -30.49 52.03
N ARG A 3 -14.77 -30.55 52.90
CA ARG A 3 -13.44 -29.93 52.64
C ARG A 3 -12.53 -30.74 51.68
N MET A 4 -12.72 -32.06 51.63
CA MET A 4 -11.97 -32.93 50.71
C MET A 4 -12.50 -32.85 49.28
N ILE A 5 -13.79 -32.63 49.09
CA ILE A 5 -14.44 -32.50 47.80
C ILE A 5 -14.00 -31.15 47.12
N ALA A 6 -13.87 -30.08 47.92
CA ALA A 6 -13.41 -28.78 47.41
C ALA A 6 -11.93 -28.81 46.93
N ALA A 7 -11.08 -29.57 47.67
CA ALA A 7 -9.66 -29.72 47.27
C ALA A 7 -9.51 -30.59 46.01
N ALA A 8 -10.32 -31.63 45.84
CA ALA A 8 -10.30 -32.46 44.63
C ALA A 8 -10.82 -31.70 43.39
N LEU A 9 -11.84 -30.85 43.54
CA LEU A 9 -12.32 -29.99 42.44
C LEU A 9 -11.29 -28.92 42.03
N MET A 10 -10.54 -28.38 43.00
CA MET A 10 -9.50 -27.37 42.68
C MET A 10 -8.29 -27.99 41.99
N ILE A 11 -7.94 -29.22 42.29
CA ILE A 11 -6.86 -29.95 41.61
C ILE A 11 -7.28 -30.35 40.18
N LEU A 12 -8.56 -30.68 39.96
CA LEU A 12 -9.07 -30.96 38.61
C LEU A 12 -9.13 -29.70 37.73
N LEU A 13 -9.41 -28.53 38.33
CA LEU A 13 -9.38 -27.25 37.57
C LEU A 13 -7.97 -26.80 37.22
N LEU A 14 -6.96 -27.13 38.04
CA LEU A 14 -5.55 -26.79 37.78
C LEU A 14 -4.90 -27.71 36.75
N LEU A 15 -5.43 -28.92 36.53
CA LEU A 15 -4.94 -29.85 35.51
C LEU A 15 -5.52 -29.57 34.09
N SER A 16 -6.59 -28.78 33.99
CA SER A 16 -7.19 -28.42 32.70
C SER A 16 -6.58 -27.18 32.03
N VAL A 17 -5.67 -26.49 32.70
CA VAL A 17 -5.02 -25.27 32.15
C VAL A 17 -3.65 -25.57 31.50
N THR A 18 -3.14 -26.80 31.60
CA THR A 18 -1.83 -27.17 31.01
C THR A 18 -1.91 -27.91 29.68
N ALA A 19 -3.09 -28.05 29.10
CA ALA A 19 -3.27 -28.62 27.76
C ALA A 19 -3.64 -27.56 26.72
N CYS A 20 -2.98 -26.39 26.77
CA CYS A 20 -2.72 -25.63 25.55
C CYS A 20 -1.44 -26.22 24.93
N ASP A 21 -1.58 -27.41 24.34
CA ASP A 21 -0.63 -27.81 23.33
C ASP A 21 -0.54 -26.67 22.32
N LYS A 22 0.66 -26.07 22.21
CA LYS A 22 0.99 -25.22 21.08
C LYS A 22 0.60 -26.00 19.85
N ALA A 23 -0.44 -25.53 19.14
CA ALA A 23 -0.67 -26.00 17.78
C ALA A 23 0.69 -26.01 17.11
N PRO A 24 1.08 -27.07 16.39
CA PRO A 24 2.36 -27.09 15.71
C PRO A 24 2.40 -25.80 14.89
N SER A 25 3.38 -24.95 15.16
CA SER A 25 3.65 -23.79 14.33
C SER A 25 3.74 -24.37 12.92
N LYS A 26 2.81 -24.01 12.05
CA LYS A 26 3.00 -24.29 10.63
C LYS A 26 4.35 -23.67 10.34
N GLU A 27 5.35 -24.51 10.14
CA GLU A 27 6.61 -24.07 9.54
C GLU A 27 6.20 -23.23 8.35
N SER A 28 6.46 -21.92 8.43
CA SER A 28 6.29 -21.06 7.28
C SER A 28 7.14 -21.70 6.20
N THR A 29 6.50 -22.26 5.18
CA THR A 29 7.20 -22.75 4.00
C THR A 29 8.12 -21.61 3.58
N PRO A 30 9.43 -21.81 3.49
CA PRO A 30 10.32 -20.73 3.08
C PRO A 30 9.79 -20.13 1.79
N LEU A 31 9.71 -18.81 1.71
CA LEU A 31 9.32 -18.06 0.49
C LEU A 31 10.23 -18.39 -0.72
N ASN A 32 11.27 -19.20 -0.51
CA ASN A 32 12.15 -19.81 -1.50
C ASN A 32 11.75 -21.25 -1.90
N ALA A 33 10.45 -21.55 -1.95
CA ALA A 33 10.04 -22.71 -2.74
C ALA A 33 10.53 -22.46 -4.17
N GLU A 34 11.43 -23.31 -4.67
CA GLU A 34 11.96 -23.22 -6.04
C GLU A 34 10.80 -22.96 -7.00
N SER A 35 10.85 -21.84 -7.74
CA SER A 35 9.82 -21.49 -8.68
C SER A 35 9.72 -22.62 -9.71
N LYS A 36 8.53 -23.21 -9.89
CA LYS A 36 8.34 -24.23 -10.90
C LYS A 36 8.53 -23.61 -12.28
N ALA A 37 9.27 -24.28 -13.13
CA ALA A 37 9.34 -23.91 -14.53
C ALA A 37 7.94 -23.95 -15.16
N ALA A 38 7.69 -23.05 -16.12
CA ALA A 38 6.46 -23.08 -16.90
C ALA A 38 6.29 -24.44 -17.58
N THR A 39 5.04 -24.92 -17.67
CA THR A 39 4.75 -26.04 -18.56
C THR A 39 4.93 -25.60 -20.02
N GLU A 40 5.16 -26.54 -20.92
CA GLU A 40 5.28 -26.23 -22.36
C GLU A 40 4.04 -25.49 -22.89
N ILE A 41 2.84 -25.89 -22.50
CA ILE A 41 1.59 -25.24 -22.88
C ILE A 41 1.56 -23.80 -22.36
N THR A 42 1.93 -23.57 -21.09
CA THR A 42 1.98 -22.22 -20.51
C THR A 42 2.96 -21.33 -21.25
N ALA A 43 4.18 -21.83 -21.50
CA ALA A 43 5.20 -21.09 -22.21
C ALA A 43 4.75 -20.74 -23.65
N GLN A 44 4.13 -21.68 -24.36
CA GLN A 44 3.61 -21.44 -25.70
C GLN A 44 2.49 -20.42 -25.72
N THR A 45 1.49 -20.56 -24.82
CA THR A 45 0.37 -19.60 -24.72
C THR A 45 0.87 -18.19 -24.41
N ASN A 46 1.85 -18.06 -23.51
CA ASN A 46 2.44 -16.76 -23.19
C ASN A 46 3.22 -16.19 -24.40
N ALA A 47 3.94 -17.02 -25.16
CA ALA A 47 4.64 -16.59 -26.36
C ALA A 47 3.70 -16.09 -27.47
N GLU A 48 2.50 -16.64 -27.58
CA GLU A 48 1.48 -16.22 -28.55
C GLU A 48 1.00 -14.78 -28.28
N VAL A 49 1.03 -14.31 -27.02
CA VAL A 49 0.62 -12.95 -26.66
C VAL A 49 1.48 -11.89 -27.35
N TYR A 50 2.78 -12.14 -27.56
CA TYR A 50 3.67 -11.23 -28.30
C TYR A 50 3.28 -11.05 -29.77
N GLN A 51 2.48 -11.96 -30.33
CA GLN A 51 1.98 -11.87 -31.69
C GLN A 51 0.62 -11.15 -31.78
N LEU A 52 -0.08 -11.04 -30.63
CA LEU A 52 -1.42 -10.46 -30.56
C LEU A 52 -1.43 -8.98 -30.18
N LEU A 53 -0.39 -8.52 -29.51
CA LEU A 53 -0.30 -7.17 -28.95
C LEU A 53 0.97 -6.48 -29.47
N ASP A 54 0.88 -5.17 -29.67
CA ASP A 54 2.01 -4.33 -30.03
C ASP A 54 2.84 -4.02 -28.78
N PHE A 55 3.95 -4.72 -28.63
CA PHE A 55 4.89 -4.48 -27.51
C PHE A 55 5.92 -3.38 -27.81
N ASP A 56 5.98 -2.92 -29.06
CA ASP A 56 6.85 -1.80 -29.49
C ASP A 56 6.16 -0.44 -29.28
N ASP A 57 4.86 -0.42 -28.92
CA ASP A 57 4.14 0.80 -28.56
C ASP A 57 4.66 1.34 -27.21
N GLU A 58 5.30 2.52 -27.27
CA GLU A 58 5.87 3.20 -26.10
C GLU A 58 4.89 4.16 -25.41
N GLN A 59 3.66 4.34 -25.92
CA GLN A 59 2.72 5.33 -25.39
C GLN A 59 2.35 5.06 -23.93
N GLU A 60 2.12 3.81 -23.57
CA GLU A 60 1.82 3.41 -22.18
C GLU A 60 3.03 3.64 -21.25
N ALA A 61 4.24 3.41 -21.76
CA ALA A 61 5.47 3.67 -21.01
C ALA A 61 5.66 5.17 -20.74
N GLU A 62 5.37 6.01 -21.73
CA GLU A 62 5.39 7.46 -21.60
C GLU A 62 4.35 7.92 -20.56
N PHE A 63 3.11 7.45 -20.69
CA PHE A 63 2.03 7.82 -19.75
C PHE A 63 2.33 7.40 -18.30
N ALA A 64 2.91 6.23 -18.12
CA ALA A 64 3.29 5.74 -16.79
C ALA A 64 4.39 6.59 -16.12
N GLY A 65 5.26 7.21 -16.93
CA GLY A 65 6.37 8.07 -16.44
C GLY A 65 6.06 9.56 -16.43
N ARG A 66 4.98 9.97 -17.11
CA ARG A 66 4.69 11.40 -17.31
C ARG A 66 4.40 12.12 -16.01
N GLY A 67 4.97 13.31 -15.87
CA GLY A 67 4.78 14.17 -14.72
C GLY A 67 5.56 13.76 -13.48
N LEU A 68 6.50 12.82 -13.56
CA LEU A 68 7.35 12.47 -12.42
C LEU A 68 8.15 13.69 -11.96
N ILE A 69 7.96 14.09 -10.70
CA ILE A 69 8.69 15.18 -10.04
C ILE A 69 9.88 14.59 -9.28
N PHE A 70 9.63 13.55 -8.49
CA PHE A 70 10.65 12.93 -7.66
C PHE A 70 10.29 11.47 -7.33
N ALA A 71 11.31 10.62 -7.35
CA ALA A 71 11.25 9.25 -6.83
C ALA A 71 12.54 8.98 -6.04
N PRO A 72 12.48 8.42 -4.82
CA PRO A 72 13.68 7.99 -4.13
C PRO A 72 14.29 6.74 -4.80
N ASP A 73 15.59 6.54 -4.62
CA ASP A 73 16.29 5.37 -5.15
C ASP A 73 15.81 4.04 -4.53
N SER A 74 15.31 4.09 -3.31
CA SER A 74 14.80 2.94 -2.54
C SER A 74 13.58 3.37 -1.74
N LEU A 75 12.59 2.51 -1.65
CA LEU A 75 11.38 2.75 -0.85
C LEU A 75 11.03 1.51 -0.02
N VAL A 76 11.40 1.57 1.25
CA VAL A 76 11.01 0.59 2.28
C VAL A 76 10.41 1.32 3.46
N ILE A 77 9.12 1.12 3.70
CA ILE A 77 8.37 1.73 4.79
C ILE A 77 8.26 0.73 5.94
N GLN A 78 8.67 1.13 7.14
CA GLN A 78 8.68 0.29 8.32
C GLN A 78 7.85 0.89 9.45
N ALA A 79 7.25 0.01 10.26
CA ALA A 79 6.67 0.38 11.54
C ALA A 79 7.77 0.61 12.59
N GLU A 80 7.40 1.19 13.75
CA GLU A 80 8.33 1.51 14.85
C GLU A 80 9.04 0.26 15.41
N ASN A 81 8.44 -0.91 15.28
CA ASN A 81 9.02 -2.20 15.70
C ASN A 81 9.95 -2.83 14.65
N GLY A 82 10.21 -2.14 13.53
CA GLY A 82 11.06 -2.61 12.44
C GLY A 82 10.36 -3.56 11.45
N MET A 83 9.06 -3.81 11.61
CA MET A 83 8.31 -4.61 10.64
C MET A 83 8.15 -3.83 9.34
N THR A 84 8.50 -4.43 8.21
CA THR A 84 8.25 -3.85 6.89
C THR A 84 6.74 -3.83 6.60
N ILE A 85 6.20 -2.64 6.39
CA ILE A 85 4.80 -2.40 6.02
C ILE A 85 4.63 -2.40 4.51
N TRP A 86 5.56 -1.73 3.81
CA TRP A 86 5.55 -1.61 2.35
C TRP A 86 6.97 -1.60 1.82
N SER A 87 7.17 -2.14 0.61
CA SER A 87 8.48 -2.08 -0.06
C SER A 87 8.30 -2.10 -1.57
N GLN A 88 8.81 -1.08 -2.24
CA GLN A 88 8.96 -1.08 -3.69
C GLN A 88 10.23 -1.84 -4.13
N ASP A 89 11.25 -1.91 -3.28
CA ASP A 89 12.46 -2.67 -3.57
C ASP A 89 12.16 -4.17 -3.73
N ALA A 90 11.09 -4.67 -3.11
CA ALA A 90 10.61 -6.03 -3.32
C ALA A 90 10.19 -6.33 -4.77
N TYR A 91 9.96 -5.29 -5.59
CA TYR A 91 9.57 -5.39 -7.00
C TYR A 91 10.69 -5.07 -7.99
N ASP A 92 11.94 -4.92 -7.52
CA ASP A 92 13.10 -4.65 -8.39
C ASP A 92 13.25 -5.70 -9.47
N PHE A 93 12.96 -6.96 -9.17
CA PHE A 93 13.00 -8.06 -10.12
C PHE A 93 12.06 -7.84 -11.34
N VAL A 94 11.01 -7.03 -11.21
CA VAL A 94 10.12 -6.65 -12.32
C VAL A 94 10.61 -5.38 -12.99
N ARG A 95 10.97 -4.36 -12.21
CA ARG A 95 11.38 -3.03 -12.71
C ARG A 95 12.65 -3.09 -13.55
N GLU A 96 13.61 -3.90 -13.13
CA GLU A 96 14.92 -4.03 -13.76
C GLU A 96 14.97 -5.11 -14.83
N SER A 97 13.90 -5.87 -15.00
CA SER A 97 13.86 -6.94 -16.00
C SER A 97 13.48 -6.42 -17.39
N GLY A 98 13.88 -7.17 -18.41
CA GLY A 98 13.39 -7.00 -19.78
C GLY A 98 12.08 -7.75 -20.02
N ASP A 99 12.14 -8.73 -20.92
CA ASP A 99 11.00 -9.56 -21.30
C ASP A 99 10.42 -10.38 -20.14
N ALA A 100 9.14 -10.71 -20.26
CA ALA A 100 8.46 -11.56 -19.31
C ALA A 100 9.10 -12.96 -19.25
N PRO A 101 9.25 -13.56 -18.06
CA PRO A 101 9.60 -14.97 -17.96
C PRO A 101 8.51 -15.83 -18.59
N THR A 102 8.84 -17.01 -19.12
CA THR A 102 7.89 -17.91 -19.80
C THR A 102 6.70 -18.33 -18.94
N SER A 103 6.79 -18.18 -17.62
CA SER A 103 5.73 -18.46 -16.64
C SER A 103 4.75 -17.32 -16.43
N ALA A 104 5.02 -16.10 -16.94
CA ALA A 104 4.19 -14.93 -16.78
C ALA A 104 3.60 -14.50 -18.14
N ASN A 105 2.36 -13.98 -18.11
CA ASN A 105 1.77 -13.35 -19.29
C ASN A 105 2.52 -12.06 -19.62
N PRO A 106 3.03 -11.86 -20.85
CA PRO A 106 3.84 -10.70 -21.22
C PRO A 106 3.12 -9.37 -21.05
N SER A 107 1.83 -9.31 -21.36
CA SER A 107 1.03 -8.09 -21.21
C SER A 107 0.89 -7.72 -19.72
N LEU A 108 0.62 -8.71 -18.86
CA LEU A 108 0.56 -8.49 -17.42
C LEU A 108 1.92 -8.09 -16.85
N TRP A 109 3.00 -8.68 -17.34
CA TRP A 109 4.37 -8.34 -16.94
C TRP A 109 4.69 -6.88 -17.25
N ARG A 110 4.45 -6.45 -18.50
CA ARG A 110 4.62 -5.05 -18.94
C ARG A 110 3.76 -4.09 -18.09
N ASN A 111 2.51 -4.42 -17.86
CA ASN A 111 1.63 -3.63 -17.01
C ASN A 111 2.17 -3.52 -15.57
N THR A 112 2.72 -4.61 -15.02
CA THR A 112 3.33 -4.60 -13.70
C THR A 112 4.58 -3.72 -13.66
N GLN A 113 5.40 -3.70 -14.71
CA GLN A 113 6.55 -2.79 -14.82
C GLN A 113 6.11 -1.31 -14.80
N TYR A 114 5.00 -0.98 -15.43
CA TYR A 114 4.45 0.38 -15.39
C TYR A 114 3.89 0.74 -14.02
N ASN A 115 3.18 -0.18 -13.39
CA ASN A 115 2.63 0.01 -12.04
C ASN A 115 3.71 0.05 -10.94
N ALA A 116 4.89 -0.51 -11.21
CA ALA A 116 6.03 -0.45 -10.29
C ALA A 116 6.76 0.90 -10.30
N ARG A 117 6.34 1.87 -11.13
CA ARG A 117 6.83 3.24 -11.07
C ARG A 117 6.23 3.95 -9.87
N TYR A 118 7.06 4.51 -9.02
CA TYR A 118 6.64 5.14 -7.77
C TYR A 118 7.25 6.53 -7.60
N GLY A 119 6.68 7.32 -6.71
CA GLY A 119 7.13 8.66 -6.41
C GLY A 119 6.00 9.70 -6.44
N LEU A 120 6.38 10.97 -6.53
CA LEU A 120 5.48 12.10 -6.68
C LEU A 120 5.36 12.48 -8.15
N PHE A 121 4.12 12.57 -8.63
CA PHE A 121 3.79 12.92 -10.00
C PHE A 121 2.85 14.12 -10.05
N GLU A 122 3.10 15.05 -10.99
CA GLU A 122 2.11 16.02 -11.40
C GLU A 122 1.18 15.38 -12.44
N VAL A 123 -0.10 15.28 -12.10
CA VAL A 123 -1.12 14.75 -13.02
C VAL A 123 -1.55 15.82 -14.02
N THR A 124 -1.80 17.00 -13.49
CA THR A 124 -2.08 18.26 -14.20
C THR A 124 -1.84 19.41 -13.24
N ASP A 125 -1.90 20.65 -13.73
CA ASP A 125 -1.72 21.84 -12.91
C ASP A 125 -2.61 21.82 -11.65
N GLY A 126 -1.97 21.90 -10.49
CA GLY A 126 -2.64 21.86 -9.18
C GLY A 126 -3.10 20.48 -8.71
N ILE A 127 -2.86 19.40 -9.44
CA ILE A 127 -3.20 18.04 -9.03
C ILE A 127 -1.95 17.16 -9.07
N TYR A 128 -1.60 16.61 -7.91
CA TYR A 128 -0.42 15.77 -7.71
C TYR A 128 -0.82 14.42 -7.14
N GLN A 129 0.00 13.41 -7.37
CA GLN A 129 -0.28 12.05 -6.91
C GLN A 129 0.99 11.38 -6.42
N VAL A 130 0.96 10.87 -5.20
CA VAL A 130 1.97 9.95 -4.71
C VAL A 130 1.54 8.53 -5.09
N ARG A 131 2.36 7.88 -5.90
CA ARG A 131 2.12 6.54 -6.46
C ARG A 131 3.11 5.54 -5.89
N GLY A 132 2.67 4.31 -5.71
CA GLY A 132 3.52 3.19 -5.30
C GLY A 132 3.94 3.18 -3.83
N TYR A 133 3.42 4.06 -3.00
CA TYR A 133 3.65 4.09 -1.55
C TYR A 133 2.69 3.20 -0.77
N ASP A 134 1.64 2.73 -1.45
CA ASP A 134 0.61 1.82 -0.94
C ASP A 134 -0.05 1.09 -2.13
N ILE A 135 -1.05 0.27 -1.86
CA ILE A 135 -1.90 -0.36 -2.88
C ILE A 135 -2.67 0.69 -3.68
N SER A 136 -3.20 1.72 -2.99
CA SER A 136 -3.87 2.86 -3.62
C SER A 136 -2.94 4.07 -3.73
N ASN A 137 -3.27 4.99 -4.63
CA ASN A 137 -2.56 6.26 -4.75
C ASN A 137 -3.18 7.30 -3.81
N ILE A 138 -2.36 8.23 -3.32
CA ILE A 138 -2.82 9.39 -2.56
C ILE A 138 -2.74 10.62 -3.45
N THR A 139 -3.86 11.31 -3.65
CA THR A 139 -3.96 12.45 -4.56
C THR A 139 -4.12 13.74 -3.80
N PHE A 140 -3.34 14.76 -4.15
CA PHE A 140 -3.33 16.10 -3.57
C PHE A 140 -3.86 17.09 -4.59
N VAL A 141 -4.91 17.82 -4.21
CA VAL A 141 -5.55 18.83 -5.07
C VAL A 141 -5.35 20.19 -4.45
N ARG A 142 -4.78 21.12 -5.21
CA ARG A 142 -4.56 22.49 -4.76
C ARG A 142 -5.87 23.24 -4.61
N SER A 143 -6.06 23.90 -3.49
CA SER A 143 -7.14 24.86 -3.26
C SER A 143 -6.58 26.23 -2.93
N GLU A 144 -7.43 27.25 -2.81
CA GLU A 144 -7.02 28.60 -2.41
C GLU A 144 -6.45 28.64 -0.98
N ASN A 145 -6.88 27.70 -0.11
CA ASN A 145 -6.58 27.73 1.31
C ASN A 145 -5.62 26.63 1.78
N GLY A 146 -5.13 25.79 0.86
CA GLY A 146 -4.25 24.65 1.18
C GLY A 146 -4.51 23.45 0.28
N TRP A 147 -4.36 22.24 0.80
CA TRP A 147 -4.48 21.00 0.06
C TRP A 147 -5.73 20.21 0.44
N ILE A 148 -6.44 19.71 -0.56
CA ILE A 148 -7.46 18.68 -0.42
C ILE A 148 -6.79 17.34 -0.75
N ILE A 149 -6.90 16.37 0.15
CA ILE A 149 -6.37 15.01 -0.10
C ILE A 149 -7.52 14.10 -0.48
N MET A 150 -7.33 13.33 -1.55
CA MET A 150 -8.27 12.27 -1.94
C MET A 150 -7.62 10.92 -1.70
N ASP A 151 -8.28 10.13 -0.84
CA ASP A 151 -7.86 8.85 -0.31
C ASP A 151 -6.57 8.91 0.54
N CYS A 152 -6.37 7.90 1.38
CA CYS A 152 -5.35 7.97 2.44
C CYS A 152 -4.40 6.76 2.47
N GLY A 153 -4.51 5.83 1.53
CA GLY A 153 -3.76 4.57 1.65
C GLY A 153 -4.33 3.62 2.71
N SER A 154 -3.67 2.49 2.91
CA SER A 154 -4.13 1.41 3.79
C SER A 154 -3.64 1.53 5.23
N SER A 155 -2.57 2.30 5.48
CA SER A 155 -1.96 2.40 6.80
C SER A 155 -1.41 3.80 7.09
N ARG A 156 -1.38 4.16 8.37
CA ARG A 156 -0.77 5.43 8.82
C ARG A 156 0.69 5.57 8.39
N TYR A 157 1.42 4.47 8.27
CA TYR A 157 2.83 4.47 7.91
C TYR A 157 3.03 4.85 6.44
N THR A 158 2.28 4.22 5.54
CA THR A 158 2.32 4.51 4.11
C THR A 158 1.83 5.92 3.81
N ALA A 159 0.74 6.34 4.47
CA ALA A 159 0.19 7.68 4.36
C ALA A 159 1.17 8.77 4.86
N SER A 160 1.81 8.56 6.03
CA SER A 160 2.80 9.50 6.57
C SER A 160 4.00 9.67 5.66
N GLU A 161 4.54 8.57 5.10
CA GLU A 161 5.69 8.66 4.18
C GLU A 161 5.28 9.32 2.85
N ALA A 162 4.06 9.08 2.37
CA ALA A 162 3.55 9.76 1.19
C ALA A 162 3.37 11.28 1.42
N LEU A 163 2.80 11.67 2.57
CA LEU A 163 2.66 13.07 2.95
C LEU A 163 4.03 13.75 3.14
N LYS A 164 4.98 13.06 3.74
CA LYS A 164 6.34 13.56 3.93
C LYS A 164 7.00 13.83 2.58
N LEU A 165 6.98 12.86 1.65
CA LEU A 165 7.48 13.09 0.29
C LEU A 165 6.81 14.30 -0.36
N PHE A 166 5.48 14.38 -0.26
CA PHE A 166 4.73 15.49 -0.85
C PHE A 166 5.18 16.84 -0.28
N ARG A 167 5.27 16.97 1.04
CA ARG A 167 5.68 18.20 1.72
C ARG A 167 7.13 18.60 1.42
N GLU A 168 8.04 17.64 1.32
CA GLU A 168 9.43 17.89 0.94
C GLU A 168 9.56 18.53 -0.44
N GLN A 169 8.67 18.20 -1.38
CA GLN A 169 8.72 18.69 -2.75
C GLN A 169 7.83 19.91 -3.01
N MET A 170 6.67 20.00 -2.32
CA MET A 170 5.62 20.97 -2.62
C MET A 170 5.42 22.02 -1.51
N GLY A 171 6.07 21.85 -0.37
CA GLY A 171 5.91 22.72 0.79
C GLY A 171 4.86 22.21 1.79
N ASP A 172 4.84 22.85 2.97
CA ASP A 172 4.07 22.40 4.15
C ASP A 172 2.78 23.22 4.32
N ASP A 173 2.06 23.47 3.23
CA ASP A 173 0.75 24.10 3.32
C ASP A 173 -0.24 23.16 4.02
N ARG A 174 -1.22 23.76 4.72
CA ARG A 174 -2.22 23.02 5.50
C ARG A 174 -3.07 22.10 4.64
N ILE A 175 -3.54 21.01 5.23
CA ILE A 175 -4.59 20.16 4.67
C ILE A 175 -5.94 20.79 5.10
N VAL A 176 -6.80 21.10 4.13
CA VAL A 176 -8.10 21.72 4.38
C VAL A 176 -9.26 20.73 4.29
N ALA A 177 -9.05 19.59 3.64
CA ALA A 177 -10.04 18.51 3.59
C ALA A 177 -9.36 17.18 3.25
N VAL A 178 -9.95 16.10 3.73
CA VAL A 178 -9.68 14.74 3.29
C VAL A 178 -10.98 14.14 2.76
N VAL A 179 -10.94 13.63 1.53
CA VAL A 179 -12.12 13.05 0.85
C VAL A 179 -11.84 11.56 0.63
N ILE A 180 -12.69 10.72 1.17
CA ILE A 180 -12.63 9.26 1.01
C ILE A 180 -13.55 8.87 -0.14
N SER A 181 -13.00 8.26 -1.19
CA SER A 181 -13.76 7.87 -2.38
C SER A 181 -14.75 6.74 -2.09
N HIS A 182 -14.34 5.75 -1.29
CA HIS A 182 -15.17 4.62 -0.89
C HIS A 182 -14.61 3.87 0.33
N ALA A 183 -15.35 2.88 0.82
CA ALA A 183 -15.10 2.22 2.10
C ALA A 183 -14.14 1.01 2.03
N HIS A 184 -13.24 0.92 1.06
CA HIS A 184 -12.16 -0.05 1.11
C HIS A 184 -11.01 0.48 1.96
N VAL A 185 -10.35 -0.41 2.70
CA VAL A 185 -9.35 0.00 3.70
C VAL A 185 -8.16 0.76 3.12
N ASP A 186 -7.78 0.46 1.90
CA ASP A 186 -6.68 1.13 1.18
C ASP A 186 -7.01 2.56 0.72
N HIS A 187 -8.24 3.03 0.99
CA HIS A 187 -8.67 4.41 0.73
C HIS A 187 -8.87 5.25 2.00
N TYR A 188 -9.10 4.62 3.18
CA TYR A 188 -9.30 5.35 4.44
C TYR A 188 -8.36 4.93 5.57
N GLY A 189 -7.72 3.76 5.49
CA GLY A 189 -6.98 3.17 6.62
C GLY A 189 -5.76 3.97 7.06
N GLY A 190 -5.25 4.82 6.19
CA GLY A 190 -4.08 5.66 6.45
C GLY A 190 -4.38 7.05 7.02
N ILE A 191 -5.64 7.41 7.29
CA ILE A 191 -6.02 8.79 7.64
C ILE A 191 -5.23 9.38 8.81
N GLU A 192 -4.92 8.57 9.84
CA GLU A 192 -4.10 9.00 10.99
C GLU A 192 -2.63 9.30 10.63
N GLY A 193 -2.20 8.97 9.42
CA GLY A 193 -0.90 9.34 8.87
C GLY A 193 -0.90 10.70 8.17
N LEU A 194 -2.06 11.27 7.94
CA LEU A 194 -2.26 12.55 7.25
C LEU A 194 -2.70 13.66 8.19
N ILE A 195 -3.67 13.36 9.08
CA ILE A 195 -4.27 14.30 10.04
C ILE A 195 -4.50 13.62 11.39
N GLY A 196 -4.51 14.41 12.47
CA GLY A 196 -4.96 14.01 13.79
C GLY A 196 -6.46 14.21 13.98
N ALA A 197 -7.03 13.64 15.04
CA ALA A 197 -8.43 13.85 15.39
C ALA A 197 -8.71 15.33 15.78
N GLU A 198 -7.71 16.01 16.28
CA GLU A 198 -7.74 17.44 16.64
C GLU A 198 -7.83 18.37 15.42
N ASP A 199 -7.43 17.90 14.25
CA ASP A 199 -7.47 18.67 13.00
C ASP A 199 -8.86 18.61 12.34
N VAL A 200 -9.75 17.76 12.87
CA VAL A 200 -11.10 17.59 12.31
C VAL A 200 -12.05 18.62 12.91
N ALA A 201 -12.62 19.46 12.05
CA ALA A 201 -13.58 20.47 12.46
C ALA A 201 -14.87 19.86 13.06
N ASP A 202 -15.54 20.58 13.94
CA ASP A 202 -16.83 20.16 14.51
C ASP A 202 -17.89 20.05 13.39
N ALA A 203 -18.38 18.86 13.14
CA ALA A 203 -19.34 18.56 12.10
C ALA A 203 -20.72 19.26 12.32
N SER A 204 -20.98 19.84 13.49
CA SER A 204 -22.17 20.64 13.76
C SER A 204 -22.10 22.09 13.25
N LEU A 205 -20.88 22.54 12.90
CA LEU A 205 -20.68 23.90 12.35
C LEU A 205 -21.10 23.96 10.88
N PRO A 206 -21.50 25.17 10.39
CA PRO A 206 -21.63 25.42 8.96
C PRO A 206 -20.33 25.09 8.20
N LEU A 207 -20.46 24.69 6.93
CA LEU A 207 -19.32 24.22 6.14
C LEU A 207 -18.18 25.25 6.01
N ASP A 208 -18.54 26.53 5.85
CA ASP A 208 -17.59 27.64 5.79
C ASP A 208 -16.81 27.82 7.10
N GLU A 209 -17.46 27.60 8.24
CA GLU A 209 -16.80 27.62 9.54
C GLU A 209 -15.93 26.37 9.76
N GLN A 210 -16.37 25.21 9.31
CA GLN A 210 -15.55 24.00 9.32
C GLN A 210 -14.25 24.18 8.52
N ILE A 211 -14.34 24.72 7.29
CA ILE A 211 -13.17 24.98 6.44
C ILE A 211 -12.24 26.04 7.06
N ALA A 212 -12.77 27.01 7.78
CA ALA A 212 -11.97 28.05 8.41
C ALA A 212 -11.28 27.58 9.69
N SER A 213 -11.80 26.58 10.39
CA SER A 213 -11.31 26.07 11.67
C SER A 213 -10.37 24.86 11.57
N GLY A 214 -10.41 24.13 10.45
CA GLY A 214 -9.59 22.94 10.19
C GLY A 214 -8.20 23.26 9.64
#